data_1b19735f774343064eee6d819880e2a3
#
_entry.id   1b19735f774343064eee6d819880e2a3
#
_cell.length_a   1.000
_cell.length_b   1.000
_cell.length_c   1.000
_cell.angle_alpha   90.00
_cell.angle_beta   90.00
_cell.angle_gamma   90.00
#
_symmetry.space_group_name_H-M   'P 1'
#
loop_
_entity.id
_entity.type
_entity.pdbx_description
1 polymer ?
#
loop_
_entity_poly.entity_id
_entity_poly.type
_entity_poly.pdbx_seq_one_letter_code
_entity_poly.pdbx_strand_id
1 'polypeptide(L)'
;MTAPAAPQQDDEIVGKAFDAKLARRLFRYVKPYGPLVVAALALLMVEGLLQLAQPLLTRYVIDTAVPANDGAGVRRAAIGFIAVLAAQFFLEYSQTILTTRLGQFVMHDLRAEIFKHLQRLPVPFFDTNPVGRLVTRVTSDVEALNELFTSGVVAGFGDLFTLVAIAVLMFSVDWRLTLAAFAVVPFIFLTSWIFRIKVRETYRDIRTRIARINAFLQERLTGMRIVQLFGRARSEEERFAKLNQSHLDAHLKSVTVYALYFPAIEI
;
A
#
# COMPACT_ATOMS: atom_id res chain seq x y z
N MET A 1 -26.17 36.08 -3.85
CA MET A 1 -24.70 36.20 -3.92
C MET A 1 -24.13 35.35 -2.81
N THR A 2 -23.90 34.07 -3.10
CA THR A 2 -23.23 33.12 -2.19
C THR A 2 -21.74 33.12 -2.51
N ALA A 3 -20.92 33.44 -1.54
CA ALA A 3 -19.47 33.46 -1.66
C ALA A 3 -18.96 32.09 -2.13
N PRO A 4 -17.90 32.02 -2.97
CA PRO A 4 -17.31 30.78 -3.39
C PRO A 4 -16.73 30.08 -2.16
N ALA A 5 -17.05 28.80 -2.00
CA ALA A 5 -16.47 27.94 -0.97
C ALA A 5 -14.94 27.95 -1.12
N ALA A 6 -14.26 28.26 -0.03
CA ALA A 6 -12.81 28.22 0.04
C ALA A 6 -12.31 26.82 -0.36
N PRO A 7 -11.19 26.69 -1.10
CA PRO A 7 -10.61 25.41 -1.44
C PRO A 7 -10.24 24.66 -0.16
N GLN A 8 -10.75 23.43 -0.06
CA GLN A 8 -10.51 22.56 1.07
C GLN A 8 -9.00 22.29 1.20
N GLN A 9 -8.48 22.54 2.40
CA GLN A 9 -7.10 22.32 2.82
C GLN A 9 -6.71 20.83 2.96
N ASP A 10 -7.27 19.94 2.13
CA ASP A 10 -6.96 18.50 2.17
C ASP A 10 -5.60 18.15 1.52
N ASP A 11 -4.90 19.12 0.91
CA ASP A 11 -3.66 18.86 0.17
C ASP A 11 -2.36 18.92 1.00
N GLU A 12 -2.41 19.37 2.26
CA GLU A 12 -1.18 19.49 3.09
C GLU A 12 -0.79 18.22 3.86
N ILE A 13 -1.62 17.17 3.87
CA ILE A 13 -1.36 15.96 4.66
C ILE A 13 -0.48 14.93 3.93
N VAL A 14 -0.14 15.14 2.67
CA VAL A 14 0.69 14.20 1.87
C VAL A 14 2.18 14.19 2.26
N GLY A 15 2.60 15.01 3.24
CA GLY A 15 4.02 15.19 3.61
C GLY A 15 4.58 14.32 4.74
N LYS A 16 3.74 13.75 5.61
CA LYS A 16 4.21 12.93 6.75
C LYS A 16 3.61 11.53 6.68
N ALA A 17 4.31 10.64 5.98
CA ALA A 17 3.90 9.24 5.82
C ALA A 17 3.83 8.46 7.15
N PHE A 18 4.34 9.00 8.26
CA PHE A 18 4.31 8.38 9.57
C PHE A 18 4.23 9.43 10.68
N ASP A 19 3.06 9.62 11.30
CA ASP A 19 2.92 10.40 12.51
C ASP A 19 3.04 9.48 13.73
N ALA A 20 4.20 9.51 14.39
CA ALA A 20 4.49 8.72 15.58
C ALA A 20 3.45 8.91 16.70
N LYS A 21 2.80 10.09 16.80
CA LYS A 21 1.73 10.34 17.77
C LYS A 21 0.46 9.56 17.43
N LEU A 22 0.14 9.48 16.14
CA LEU A 22 -1.01 8.73 15.63
C LEU A 22 -0.80 7.23 15.83
N ALA A 23 0.37 6.71 15.46
CA ALA A 23 0.76 5.33 15.68
C ALA A 23 0.68 4.96 17.17
N ARG A 24 1.20 5.80 18.07
CA ARG A 24 1.14 5.56 19.53
C ARG A 24 -0.29 5.53 20.07
N ARG A 25 -1.21 6.32 19.49
CA ARG A 25 -2.64 6.27 19.85
C ARG A 25 -3.29 4.98 19.39
N LEU A 26 -3.02 4.56 18.16
CA LEU A 26 -3.53 3.30 17.61
C LEU A 26 -3.03 2.09 18.42
N PHE A 27 -1.77 2.08 18.84
CA PHE A 27 -1.22 1.03 19.72
C PHE A 27 -2.00 0.86 21.02
N ARG A 28 -2.66 1.90 21.55
CA ARG A 28 -3.50 1.79 22.73
C ARG A 28 -4.71 0.86 22.51
N TYR A 29 -5.31 0.89 21.32
CA TYR A 29 -6.44 0.03 20.97
C TYR A 29 -6.03 -1.41 20.68
N VAL A 30 -4.77 -1.61 20.31
CA VAL A 30 -4.20 -2.94 20.07
C VAL A 30 -3.82 -3.64 21.37
N LYS A 31 -3.46 -2.87 22.40
CA LYS A 31 -2.98 -3.40 23.69
C LYS A 31 -3.91 -4.45 24.34
N PRO A 32 -5.25 -4.30 24.35
CA PRO A 32 -6.15 -5.32 24.89
C PRO A 32 -6.06 -6.66 24.17
N TYR A 33 -5.67 -6.66 22.91
CA TYR A 33 -5.55 -7.83 22.03
C TYR A 33 -4.11 -8.37 21.95
N GLY A 34 -3.28 -8.08 22.95
CA GLY A 34 -1.87 -8.49 23.02
C GLY A 34 -1.63 -9.97 22.68
N PRO A 35 -2.39 -10.93 23.22
CA PRO A 35 -2.22 -12.35 22.89
C PRO A 35 -2.44 -12.65 21.40
N LEU A 36 -3.42 -11.99 20.74
CA LEU A 36 -3.69 -12.14 19.30
C LEU A 36 -2.54 -11.54 18.48
N VAL A 37 -1.99 -10.41 18.91
CA VAL A 37 -0.84 -9.77 18.25
C VAL A 37 0.38 -10.67 18.32
N VAL A 38 0.68 -11.22 19.52
CA VAL A 38 1.81 -12.15 19.69
C VAL A 38 1.62 -13.41 18.84
N ALA A 39 0.41 -13.97 18.79
CA ALA A 39 0.11 -15.11 17.94
C ALA A 39 0.27 -14.79 16.45
N ALA A 40 -0.20 -13.61 15.98
CA ALA A 40 -0.01 -13.18 14.60
C ALA A 40 1.48 -13.00 14.24
N LEU A 41 2.25 -12.37 15.11
CA LEU A 41 3.68 -12.21 14.93
C LEU A 41 4.42 -13.57 14.96
N ALA A 42 4.04 -14.47 15.85
CA ALA A 42 4.62 -15.82 15.90
C ALA A 42 4.34 -16.59 14.61
N LEU A 43 3.11 -16.53 14.07
CA LEU A 43 2.78 -17.16 12.80
C LEU A 43 3.61 -16.55 11.64
N LEU A 44 3.78 -15.23 11.58
CA LEU A 44 4.63 -14.58 10.59
C LEU A 44 6.09 -15.01 10.69
N MET A 45 6.61 -15.15 11.91
CA MET A 45 7.98 -15.62 12.11
C MET A 45 8.14 -17.09 11.65
N VAL A 46 7.18 -17.95 11.99
CA VAL A 46 7.21 -19.37 11.57
C VAL A 46 7.09 -19.46 10.04
N GLU A 47 6.21 -18.68 9.43
CA GLU A 47 6.04 -18.59 7.97
C GLU A 47 7.35 -18.15 7.30
N GLY A 48 7.96 -17.05 7.77
CA GLY A 48 9.24 -16.56 7.26
C GLY A 48 10.38 -17.59 7.39
N LEU A 49 10.44 -18.32 8.49
CA LEU A 49 11.41 -19.42 8.66
C LEU A 49 11.10 -20.59 7.72
N LEU A 50 9.84 -20.92 7.51
CA LEU A 50 9.45 -22.02 6.62
C LEU A 50 9.76 -21.69 5.15
N GLN A 51 9.72 -20.42 4.74
CA GLN A 51 10.15 -19.98 3.41
C GLN A 51 11.62 -20.33 3.13
N LEU A 52 12.47 -20.34 4.15
CA LEU A 52 13.87 -20.72 4.01
C LEU A 52 14.08 -22.21 3.72
N ALA A 53 13.09 -23.06 4.00
CA ALA A 53 13.16 -24.48 3.69
C ALA A 53 13.25 -24.76 2.18
N GLN A 54 12.61 -23.93 1.34
CA GLN A 54 12.61 -24.14 -0.13
C GLN A 54 14.00 -24.04 -0.75
N PRO A 55 14.80 -22.97 -0.53
CA PRO A 55 16.16 -22.89 -1.07
C PRO A 55 17.07 -23.97 -0.47
N LEU A 56 16.87 -24.38 0.79
CA LEU A 56 17.66 -25.45 1.41
C LEU A 56 17.36 -26.81 0.78
N LEU A 57 16.09 -27.13 0.50
CA LEU A 57 15.71 -28.34 -0.23
C LEU A 57 16.25 -28.33 -1.66
N THR A 58 16.18 -27.19 -2.34
CA THR A 58 16.73 -27.03 -3.69
C THR A 58 18.23 -27.26 -3.69
N ARG A 59 18.95 -26.67 -2.73
CA ARG A 59 20.37 -26.89 -2.55
C ARG A 59 20.70 -28.38 -2.32
N TYR A 60 19.98 -29.07 -1.45
CA TYR A 60 20.17 -30.49 -1.21
C TYR A 60 20.01 -31.32 -2.49
N VAL A 61 19.02 -31.02 -3.31
CA VAL A 61 18.79 -31.72 -4.58
C VAL A 61 19.96 -31.49 -5.54
N ILE A 62 20.37 -30.23 -5.73
CA ILE A 62 21.39 -29.86 -6.71
C ILE A 62 22.79 -30.32 -6.27
N ASP A 63 23.14 -30.10 -5.00
CA ASP A 63 24.51 -30.35 -4.52
C ASP A 63 24.75 -31.79 -4.11
N THR A 64 23.72 -32.54 -3.73
CA THR A 64 23.87 -33.85 -3.11
C THR A 64 23.14 -34.95 -3.88
N ALA A 65 21.82 -34.82 -4.09
CA ALA A 65 21.03 -35.93 -4.62
C ALA A 65 21.27 -36.20 -6.11
N VAL A 66 21.37 -35.14 -6.92
CA VAL A 66 21.62 -35.28 -8.37
C VAL A 66 23.05 -35.79 -8.69
N PRO A 67 24.13 -35.26 -8.10
CA PRO A 67 25.47 -35.79 -8.37
C PRO A 67 25.66 -37.23 -7.90
N ALA A 68 24.96 -37.64 -6.84
CA ALA A 68 25.00 -39.00 -6.31
C ALA A 68 24.08 -39.98 -7.06
N ASN A 69 23.33 -39.55 -8.10
CA ASN A 69 22.32 -40.35 -8.79
C ASN A 69 21.27 -40.95 -7.78
N ASP A 70 21.05 -40.29 -6.61
CA ASP A 70 20.12 -40.76 -5.60
C ASP A 70 18.66 -40.37 -5.95
N GLY A 71 17.99 -41.21 -6.77
CA GLY A 71 16.57 -40.98 -7.10
C GLY A 71 15.65 -41.04 -5.90
N ALA A 72 16.04 -41.76 -4.82
CA ALA A 72 15.27 -41.77 -3.56
C ALA A 72 15.42 -40.43 -2.81
N GLY A 73 16.62 -39.83 -2.83
CA GLY A 73 16.89 -38.49 -2.30
C GLY A 73 16.09 -37.42 -2.99
N VAL A 74 16.04 -37.42 -4.31
CA VAL A 74 15.22 -36.50 -5.11
C VAL A 74 13.73 -36.65 -4.77
N ARG A 75 13.23 -37.88 -4.66
CA ARG A 75 11.82 -38.15 -4.28
C ARG A 75 11.50 -37.64 -2.87
N ARG A 76 12.41 -37.86 -1.90
CA ARG A 76 12.25 -37.33 -0.52
C ARG A 76 12.20 -35.81 -0.50
N ALA A 77 13.07 -35.16 -1.26
CA ALA A 77 13.08 -33.70 -1.39
C ALA A 77 11.78 -33.17 -2.04
N ALA A 78 11.28 -33.85 -3.07
CA ALA A 78 9.99 -33.50 -3.70
C ALA A 78 8.81 -33.61 -2.74
N ILE A 79 8.74 -34.71 -1.95
CA ILE A 79 7.73 -34.86 -0.90
C ILE A 79 7.87 -33.77 0.18
N GLY A 80 9.11 -33.48 0.60
CA GLY A 80 9.43 -32.38 1.52
C GLY A 80 8.96 -31.04 0.99
N PHE A 81 9.18 -30.77 -0.29
CA PHE A 81 8.74 -29.52 -0.94
C PHE A 81 7.22 -29.38 -0.92
N ILE A 82 6.48 -30.45 -1.26
CA ILE A 82 5.02 -30.46 -1.19
C ILE A 82 4.54 -30.26 0.26
N ALA A 83 5.20 -30.89 1.23
CA ALA A 83 4.86 -30.72 2.65
C ALA A 83 5.09 -29.27 3.12
N VAL A 84 6.19 -28.64 2.70
CA VAL A 84 6.46 -27.23 2.98
C VAL A 84 5.41 -26.32 2.36
N LEU A 85 5.02 -26.54 1.10
CA LEU A 85 3.96 -25.77 0.44
C LEU A 85 2.61 -25.92 1.16
N ALA A 86 2.25 -27.15 1.55
CA ALA A 86 1.02 -27.39 2.31
C ALA A 86 1.05 -26.67 3.67
N ALA A 87 2.19 -26.76 4.38
CA ALA A 87 2.36 -26.08 5.66
C ALA A 87 2.29 -24.55 5.50
N GLN A 88 2.92 -23.98 4.46
CA GLN A 88 2.82 -22.55 4.15
C GLN A 88 1.38 -22.12 3.91
N PHE A 89 0.61 -22.88 3.12
CA PHE A 89 -0.80 -22.58 2.89
C PHE A 89 -1.61 -22.49 4.19
N PHE A 90 -1.43 -23.44 5.11
CA PHE A 90 -2.13 -23.41 6.38
C PHE A 90 -1.67 -22.28 7.30
N LEU A 91 -0.38 -21.95 7.30
CA LEU A 91 0.16 -20.83 8.07
C LEU A 91 -0.36 -19.49 7.55
N GLU A 92 -0.29 -19.25 6.25
CA GLU A 92 -0.78 -18.04 5.59
C GLU A 92 -2.29 -17.86 5.80
N TYR A 93 -3.07 -18.95 5.64
CA TYR A 93 -4.51 -18.94 5.93
C TYR A 93 -4.79 -18.56 7.39
N SER A 94 -4.10 -19.18 8.34
CA SER A 94 -4.27 -18.92 9.77
C SER A 94 -3.85 -17.49 10.13
N GLN A 95 -2.75 -17.03 9.58
CA GLN A 95 -2.21 -15.69 9.76
C GLN A 95 -3.17 -14.63 9.23
N THR A 96 -3.69 -14.81 8.01
CA THR A 96 -4.65 -13.90 7.39
C THR A 96 -5.93 -13.78 8.20
N ILE A 97 -6.51 -14.91 8.65
CA ILE A 97 -7.69 -14.89 9.51
C ILE A 97 -7.41 -14.18 10.83
N LEU A 98 -6.28 -14.48 11.46
CA LEU A 98 -5.94 -13.92 12.76
C LEU A 98 -5.73 -12.41 12.66
N THR A 99 -4.99 -11.95 11.66
CA THR A 99 -4.71 -10.53 11.42
C THR A 99 -5.98 -9.76 11.06
N THR A 100 -6.83 -10.33 10.20
CA THR A 100 -8.11 -9.73 9.83
C THR A 100 -9.03 -9.61 11.04
N ARG A 101 -9.16 -10.67 11.86
CA ARG A 101 -9.96 -10.63 13.11
C ARG A 101 -9.43 -9.58 14.08
N LEU A 102 -8.11 -9.51 14.27
CA LEU A 102 -7.48 -8.49 15.10
C LEU A 102 -7.85 -7.08 14.64
N GLY A 103 -7.72 -6.82 13.33
CA GLY A 103 -8.11 -5.54 12.73
C GLY A 103 -9.59 -5.22 12.98
N GLN A 104 -10.49 -6.17 12.78
CA GLN A 104 -11.93 -5.97 12.99
C GLN A 104 -12.28 -5.70 14.47
N PHE A 105 -11.63 -6.35 15.44
CA PHE A 105 -11.84 -6.07 16.85
C PHE A 105 -11.37 -4.65 17.23
N VAL A 106 -10.20 -4.24 16.77
CA VAL A 106 -9.67 -2.89 16.99
C VAL A 106 -10.59 -1.84 16.38
N MET A 107 -11.10 -2.08 15.15
CA MET A 107 -12.02 -1.16 14.48
C MET A 107 -13.39 -1.09 15.15
N HIS A 108 -13.90 -2.21 15.65
CA HIS A 108 -15.14 -2.24 16.43
C HIS A 108 -15.02 -1.33 17.66
N ASP A 109 -13.95 -1.46 18.43
CA ASP A 109 -13.72 -0.66 19.63
C ASP A 109 -13.54 0.83 19.29
N LEU A 110 -12.77 1.12 18.22
CA LEU A 110 -12.56 2.48 17.77
C LEU A 110 -13.88 3.16 17.32
N ARG A 111 -14.70 2.45 16.55
CA ARG A 111 -16.03 2.96 16.14
C ARG A 111 -16.92 3.23 17.33
N ALA A 112 -16.95 2.32 18.31
CA ALA A 112 -17.73 2.48 19.53
C ALA A 112 -17.27 3.70 20.34
N GLU A 113 -15.95 3.90 20.47
CA GLU A 113 -15.40 5.06 21.19
C GLU A 113 -15.67 6.38 20.47
N ILE A 114 -15.51 6.44 19.13
CA ILE A 114 -15.83 7.63 18.32
C ILE A 114 -17.31 7.96 18.46
N PHE A 115 -18.19 6.97 18.34
CA PHE A 115 -19.64 7.19 18.48
C PHE A 115 -20.01 7.69 19.88
N LYS A 116 -19.46 7.10 20.94
CA LYS A 116 -19.62 7.56 22.31
C LYS A 116 -19.12 9.00 22.51
N HIS A 117 -18.01 9.37 21.85
CA HIS A 117 -17.49 10.73 21.90
C HIS A 117 -18.41 11.70 21.18
N LEU A 118 -18.90 11.36 19.99
CA LEU A 118 -19.86 12.19 19.25
C LEU A 118 -21.11 12.50 20.06
N GLN A 119 -21.66 11.52 20.78
CA GLN A 119 -22.85 11.73 21.64
C GLN A 119 -22.64 12.71 22.80
N ARG A 120 -21.39 13.01 23.15
CA ARG A 120 -21.06 13.96 24.25
C ARG A 120 -20.71 15.35 23.75
N LEU A 121 -20.67 15.55 22.43
CA LEU A 121 -20.37 16.85 21.86
C LEU A 121 -21.57 17.79 21.97
N PRO A 122 -21.36 19.10 22.18
CA PRO A 122 -22.41 20.09 22.26
C PRO A 122 -23.11 20.29 20.91
N VAL A 123 -24.42 20.65 20.94
CA VAL A 123 -25.24 20.86 19.73
C VAL A 123 -24.59 21.80 18.71
N PRO A 124 -23.97 22.94 19.09
CA PRO A 124 -23.31 23.84 18.13
C PRO A 124 -22.21 23.18 17.28
N PHE A 125 -21.62 22.06 17.75
CA PHE A 125 -20.68 21.30 16.95
C PHE A 125 -21.34 20.68 15.69
N PHE A 126 -22.56 20.20 15.83
CA PHE A 126 -23.33 19.59 14.73
C PHE A 126 -23.84 20.62 13.73
N ASP A 127 -24.09 21.86 14.19
CA ASP A 127 -24.47 22.97 13.32
C ASP A 127 -23.33 23.39 12.36
N THR A 128 -22.10 23.25 12.82
CA THR A 128 -20.89 23.61 12.04
C THR A 128 -20.27 22.46 11.26
N ASN A 129 -20.61 21.22 11.61
CA ASN A 129 -20.05 20.02 10.98
C ASN A 129 -21.15 19.20 10.29
N PRO A 130 -21.17 19.11 8.94
CA PRO A 130 -22.15 18.33 8.21
C PRO A 130 -22.17 16.86 8.67
N VAL A 131 -23.37 16.32 8.91
CA VAL A 131 -23.57 14.93 9.38
C VAL A 131 -22.90 13.92 8.46
N GLY A 132 -22.96 14.13 7.13
CA GLY A 132 -22.32 13.25 6.15
C GLY A 132 -20.80 13.11 6.38
N ARG A 133 -20.09 14.20 6.73
CA ARG A 133 -18.67 14.16 7.04
C ARG A 133 -18.38 13.40 8.35
N LEU A 134 -19.26 13.48 9.32
CA LEU A 134 -19.12 12.71 10.56
C LEU A 134 -19.37 11.22 10.34
N VAL A 135 -20.32 10.88 9.48
CA VAL A 135 -20.58 9.49 9.07
C VAL A 135 -19.38 8.90 8.35
N THR A 136 -18.80 9.61 7.35
CA THR A 136 -17.60 9.11 6.64
C THR A 136 -16.42 8.90 7.59
N ARG A 137 -16.22 9.75 8.61
CA ARG A 137 -15.17 9.55 9.62
C ARG A 137 -15.35 8.28 10.45
N VAL A 138 -16.58 7.94 10.82
CA VAL A 138 -16.86 6.73 11.62
C VAL A 138 -16.82 5.45 10.76
N THR A 139 -17.07 5.56 9.47
CA THR A 139 -17.11 4.43 8.54
C THR A 139 -15.83 4.33 7.72
N SER A 140 -15.70 5.10 6.66
CA SER A 140 -14.63 4.97 5.66
C SER A 140 -13.24 5.32 6.19
N ASP A 141 -13.12 6.37 7.04
CA ASP A 141 -11.80 6.75 7.58
C ASP A 141 -11.29 5.70 8.57
N VAL A 142 -12.21 5.10 9.37
CA VAL A 142 -11.85 4.00 10.27
C VAL A 142 -11.45 2.76 9.48
N GLU A 143 -12.13 2.45 8.36
CA GLU A 143 -11.75 1.33 7.50
C GLU A 143 -10.37 1.54 6.84
N ALA A 144 -10.07 2.76 6.40
CA ALA A 144 -8.73 3.10 5.90
C ALA A 144 -7.63 2.92 6.97
N LEU A 145 -7.93 3.20 8.24
CA LEU A 145 -7.01 2.90 9.36
C LEU A 145 -6.82 1.40 9.57
N ASN A 146 -7.86 0.59 9.39
CA ASN A 146 -7.76 -0.87 9.44
C ASN A 146 -6.79 -1.39 8.37
N GLU A 147 -6.96 -0.94 7.13
CA GLU A 147 -6.09 -1.32 6.02
C GLU A 147 -4.62 -0.93 6.28
N LEU A 148 -4.37 0.28 6.77
CA LEU A 148 -3.03 0.72 7.17
C LEU A 148 -2.42 -0.15 8.26
N PHE A 149 -3.23 -0.58 9.23
CA PHE A 149 -2.75 -1.39 10.35
C PHE A 149 -2.48 -2.83 9.94
N THR A 150 -3.43 -3.49 9.27
CA THR A 150 -3.33 -4.90 8.88
C THR A 150 -2.33 -5.10 7.75
N SER A 151 -2.47 -4.39 6.64
CA SER A 151 -1.62 -4.53 5.46
C SER A 151 -0.30 -3.76 5.57
N GLY A 152 -0.27 -2.66 6.34
CA GLY A 152 0.92 -1.83 6.49
C GLY A 152 1.85 -2.31 7.61
N VAL A 153 1.37 -2.28 8.85
CA VAL A 153 2.24 -2.52 10.02
C VAL A 153 2.53 -4.00 10.19
N VAL A 154 1.50 -4.85 10.16
CA VAL A 154 1.68 -6.30 10.44
C VAL A 154 2.46 -6.97 9.31
N ALA A 155 2.09 -6.72 8.04
CA ALA A 155 2.82 -7.26 6.90
C ALA A 155 4.25 -6.73 6.85
N GLY A 156 4.48 -5.42 7.07
CA GLY A 156 5.81 -4.83 7.09
C GLY A 156 6.75 -5.43 8.15
N PHE A 157 6.21 -5.83 9.30
CA PHE A 157 7.00 -6.60 10.29
C PHE A 157 7.38 -7.98 9.77
N GLY A 158 6.45 -8.71 9.12
CA GLY A 158 6.71 -10.00 8.50
C GLY A 158 7.79 -9.92 7.43
N ASP A 159 7.67 -8.94 6.53
CA ASP A 159 8.63 -8.70 5.45
C ASP A 159 10.02 -8.37 5.97
N LEU A 160 10.12 -7.50 6.99
CA LEU A 160 11.38 -7.15 7.62
C LEU A 160 12.04 -8.36 8.30
N PHE A 161 11.24 -9.16 9.02
CA PHE A 161 11.73 -10.39 9.65
C PHE A 161 12.25 -11.38 8.60
N THR A 162 11.49 -11.63 7.55
CA THR A 162 11.85 -12.51 6.44
C THR A 162 13.14 -12.04 5.75
N LEU A 163 13.25 -10.73 5.49
CA LEU A 163 14.45 -10.13 4.91
C LEU A 163 15.69 -10.38 5.79
N VAL A 164 15.57 -10.15 7.09
CA VAL A 164 16.66 -10.39 8.04
C VAL A 164 17.01 -11.89 8.09
N ALA A 165 16.01 -12.77 8.13
CA ALA A 165 16.21 -14.22 8.17
C ALA A 165 16.91 -14.73 6.90
N ILE A 166 16.50 -14.25 5.72
CA ILE A 166 17.17 -14.56 4.44
C ILE A 166 18.61 -14.02 4.45
N ALA A 167 18.84 -12.79 4.89
CA ALA A 167 20.18 -12.23 4.95
C ALA A 167 21.11 -13.07 5.86
N VAL A 168 20.62 -13.43 7.05
CA VAL A 168 21.38 -14.28 8.00
C VAL A 168 21.70 -15.65 7.36
N LEU A 169 20.73 -16.28 6.70
CA LEU A 169 20.95 -17.54 6.00
C LEU A 169 22.01 -17.38 4.89
N MET A 170 21.90 -16.35 4.06
CA MET A 170 22.86 -16.10 2.97
C MET A 170 24.29 -15.89 3.51
N PHE A 171 24.45 -15.09 4.56
CA PHE A 171 25.75 -14.89 5.21
C PHE A 171 26.31 -16.17 5.84
N SER A 172 25.46 -17.09 6.33
CA SER A 172 25.89 -18.38 6.87
C SER A 172 26.33 -19.36 5.80
N VAL A 173 25.83 -19.24 4.57
CA VAL A 173 26.17 -20.11 3.43
C VAL A 173 27.49 -19.66 2.78
N ASP A 174 27.55 -18.41 2.35
CA ASP A 174 28.75 -17.79 1.78
C ASP A 174 28.68 -16.26 1.89
N TRP A 175 29.53 -15.70 2.76
CA TRP A 175 29.57 -14.27 3.00
C TRP A 175 30.07 -13.47 1.79
N ARG A 176 30.93 -14.04 0.93
CA ARG A 176 31.49 -13.36 -0.24
C ARG A 176 30.43 -13.20 -1.33
N LEU A 177 29.70 -14.27 -1.62
CA LEU A 177 28.57 -14.22 -2.56
C LEU A 177 27.44 -13.31 -2.05
N THR A 178 27.21 -13.33 -0.73
CA THR A 178 26.22 -12.46 -0.11
C THR A 178 26.58 -10.99 -0.28
N LEU A 179 27.84 -10.60 -0.04
CA LEU A 179 28.29 -9.23 -0.28
C LEU A 179 28.16 -8.81 -1.74
N ALA A 180 28.49 -9.71 -2.67
CA ALA A 180 28.31 -9.45 -4.10
C ALA A 180 26.83 -9.22 -4.46
N ALA A 181 25.93 -10.06 -3.92
CA ALA A 181 24.49 -9.89 -4.11
C ALA A 181 23.97 -8.58 -3.46
N PHE A 182 24.42 -8.24 -2.26
CA PHE A 182 24.02 -7.00 -1.58
C PHE A 182 24.58 -5.75 -2.23
N ALA A 183 25.63 -5.85 -3.07
CA ALA A 183 26.14 -4.69 -3.84
C ALA A 183 25.11 -4.13 -4.83
N VAL A 184 24.09 -4.91 -5.21
CA VAL A 184 22.99 -4.48 -6.07
C VAL A 184 21.96 -3.62 -5.29
N VAL A 185 21.81 -3.86 -3.97
CA VAL A 185 20.79 -3.21 -3.13
C VAL A 185 20.91 -1.66 -3.13
N PRO A 186 22.09 -1.05 -2.98
CA PRO A 186 22.23 0.41 -3.09
C PRO A 186 21.79 0.96 -4.44
N PHE A 187 22.03 0.22 -5.53
CA PHE A 187 21.58 0.61 -6.87
C PHE A 187 20.05 0.58 -6.99
N ILE A 188 19.41 -0.47 -6.49
CA ILE A 188 17.94 -0.58 -6.43
C ILE A 188 17.36 0.56 -5.58
N PHE A 189 17.97 0.85 -4.44
CA PHE A 189 17.54 1.94 -3.57
C PHE A 189 17.63 3.31 -4.27
N LEU A 190 18.76 3.59 -4.93
CA LEU A 190 18.96 4.83 -5.67
C LEU A 190 17.96 4.99 -6.81
N THR A 191 17.77 3.94 -7.61
CA THR A 191 16.81 3.91 -8.72
C THR A 191 15.37 4.13 -8.22
N SER A 192 14.99 3.46 -7.14
CA SER A 192 13.68 3.61 -6.51
C SER A 192 13.47 5.00 -5.92
N TRP A 193 14.50 5.62 -5.37
CA TRP A 193 14.43 6.98 -4.85
C TRP A 193 14.22 8.01 -5.98
N ILE A 194 15.00 7.91 -7.06
CA ILE A 194 14.87 8.76 -8.25
C ILE A 194 13.45 8.60 -8.84
N PHE A 195 13.00 7.36 -8.99
CA PHE A 195 11.65 7.05 -9.47
C PHE A 195 10.58 7.68 -8.60
N ARG A 196 10.67 7.55 -7.27
CA ARG A 196 9.71 8.13 -6.32
C ARG A 196 9.57 9.65 -6.49
N ILE A 197 10.67 10.36 -6.71
CA ILE A 197 10.65 11.81 -6.95
C ILE A 197 9.95 12.13 -8.27
N LYS A 198 10.32 11.44 -9.34
CA LYS A 198 9.78 11.65 -10.69
C LYS A 198 8.30 11.31 -10.80
N VAL A 199 7.89 10.19 -10.22
CA VAL A 199 6.49 9.77 -10.18
C VAL A 199 5.64 10.77 -9.41
N ARG A 200 6.08 11.26 -8.26
CA ARG A 200 5.35 12.28 -7.49
C ARG A 200 5.14 13.56 -8.31
N GLU A 201 6.14 14.00 -9.04
CA GLU A 201 6.06 15.19 -9.91
C GLU A 201 5.03 15.00 -11.03
N THR A 202 5.07 13.87 -11.74
CA THR A 202 4.13 13.52 -12.80
C THR A 202 2.70 13.39 -12.30
N TYR A 203 2.47 12.72 -11.17
CA TYR A 203 1.13 12.62 -10.60
C TYR A 203 0.56 13.97 -10.17
N ARG A 204 1.39 14.86 -9.67
CA ARG A 204 0.98 16.23 -9.33
C ARG A 204 0.55 17.01 -10.58
N ASP A 205 1.30 16.87 -11.69
CA ASP A 205 0.95 17.50 -12.98
C ASP A 205 -0.38 16.93 -13.51
N ILE A 206 -0.55 15.60 -13.51
CA ILE A 206 -1.79 14.94 -13.91
C ILE A 206 -2.99 15.46 -13.09
N ARG A 207 -2.88 15.52 -11.76
CA ARG A 207 -3.94 16.07 -10.90
C ARG A 207 -4.31 17.50 -11.24
N THR A 208 -3.31 18.34 -11.49
CA THR A 208 -3.56 19.74 -11.87
C THR A 208 -4.31 19.84 -13.19
N ARG A 209 -4.00 18.99 -14.16
CA ARG A 209 -4.66 19.00 -15.48
C ARG A 209 -6.07 18.43 -15.43
N ILE A 210 -6.29 17.35 -14.70
CA ILE A 210 -7.65 16.81 -14.52
C ILE A 210 -8.55 17.79 -13.74
N ALA A 211 -8.01 18.52 -12.75
CA ALA A 211 -8.76 19.56 -12.05
C ALA A 211 -9.20 20.68 -13.00
N ARG A 212 -8.35 21.08 -13.97
CA ARG A 212 -8.70 22.05 -15.01
C ARG A 212 -9.80 21.53 -15.94
N ILE A 213 -9.75 20.26 -16.34
CA ILE A 213 -10.80 19.61 -17.13
C ILE A 213 -12.11 19.62 -16.35
N ASN A 214 -12.10 19.22 -15.08
CA ASN A 214 -13.30 19.17 -14.24
C ASN A 214 -13.92 20.57 -14.06
N ALA A 215 -13.10 21.58 -13.80
CA ALA A 215 -13.57 22.98 -13.68
C ALA A 215 -14.19 23.47 -14.99
N PHE A 216 -13.54 23.19 -16.12
CA PHE A 216 -14.07 23.54 -17.45
C PHE A 216 -15.41 22.86 -17.72
N LEU A 217 -15.50 21.54 -17.49
CA LEU A 217 -16.73 20.78 -17.69
C LEU A 217 -17.86 21.30 -16.79
N GLN A 218 -17.58 21.52 -15.51
CA GLN A 218 -18.57 22.05 -14.56
C GLN A 218 -19.11 23.42 -15.02
N GLU A 219 -18.22 24.35 -15.43
CA GLU A 219 -18.59 25.68 -15.92
C GLU A 219 -19.46 25.58 -17.17
N ARG A 220 -19.03 24.76 -18.16
CA ARG A 220 -19.74 24.67 -19.45
C ARG A 220 -21.05 23.90 -19.37
N LEU A 221 -21.10 22.82 -18.57
CA LEU A 221 -22.35 22.08 -18.37
C LEU A 221 -23.38 22.90 -17.62
N THR A 222 -22.95 23.66 -16.61
CA THR A 222 -23.84 24.60 -15.89
C THR A 222 -24.33 25.72 -16.81
N GLY A 223 -23.46 26.23 -17.69
CA GLY A 223 -23.76 27.28 -18.68
C GLY A 223 -24.20 26.77 -20.07
N MET A 224 -24.58 25.50 -20.22
CA MET A 224 -24.85 24.88 -21.54
C MET A 224 -25.87 25.64 -22.37
N ARG A 225 -26.92 26.18 -21.70
CA ARG A 225 -27.92 27.00 -22.37
C ARG A 225 -27.31 28.22 -23.08
N ILE A 226 -26.31 28.85 -22.45
CA ILE A 226 -25.59 30.00 -23.05
C ILE A 226 -24.75 29.56 -24.25
N VAL A 227 -24.02 28.45 -24.09
CA VAL A 227 -23.20 27.88 -25.19
C VAL A 227 -24.05 27.60 -26.44
N GLN A 228 -25.23 27.01 -26.23
CA GLN A 228 -26.16 26.68 -27.32
C GLN A 228 -26.81 27.95 -27.95
N LEU A 229 -27.29 28.87 -27.12
CA LEU A 229 -27.94 30.11 -27.62
C LEU A 229 -26.98 30.97 -28.45
N PHE A 230 -25.70 31.02 -28.09
CA PHE A 230 -24.71 31.81 -28.82
C PHE A 230 -23.92 31.01 -29.85
N GLY A 231 -24.30 29.77 -30.14
CA GLY A 231 -23.67 28.95 -31.19
C GLY A 231 -22.19 28.68 -30.98
N ARG A 232 -21.72 28.66 -29.69
CA ARG A 232 -20.29 28.58 -29.38
C ARG A 232 -19.77 27.16 -29.22
N ALA A 233 -20.53 26.14 -29.57
CA ALA A 233 -20.20 24.74 -29.41
C ALA A 233 -18.79 24.39 -29.97
N ARG A 234 -18.49 24.82 -31.22
CA ARG A 234 -17.20 24.58 -31.87
C ARG A 234 -16.02 25.19 -31.11
N SER A 235 -16.14 26.40 -30.60
CA SER A 235 -15.09 27.07 -29.83
C SER A 235 -14.84 26.39 -28.51
N GLU A 236 -15.88 25.87 -27.86
CA GLU A 236 -15.74 25.14 -26.57
C GLU A 236 -15.16 23.74 -26.81
N GLU A 237 -15.48 23.08 -27.91
CA GLU A 237 -14.87 21.81 -28.32
C GLU A 237 -13.36 21.96 -28.58
N GLU A 238 -12.93 23.00 -29.28
CA GLU A 238 -11.50 23.27 -29.51
C GLU A 238 -10.74 23.56 -28.19
N ARG A 239 -11.37 24.24 -27.23
CA ARG A 239 -10.80 24.50 -25.92
C ARG A 239 -10.69 23.20 -25.09
N PHE A 240 -11.73 22.38 -25.12
CA PHE A 240 -11.70 21.09 -24.45
C PHE A 240 -10.64 20.17 -25.03
N ALA A 241 -10.52 20.11 -26.38
CA ALA A 241 -9.49 19.32 -27.04
C ALA A 241 -8.07 19.70 -26.60
N LYS A 242 -7.77 21.00 -26.42
CA LYS A 242 -6.47 21.46 -25.90
C LYS A 242 -6.22 21.02 -24.45
N LEU A 243 -7.24 21.11 -23.59
CA LEU A 243 -7.13 20.64 -22.21
C LEU A 243 -6.92 19.13 -22.14
N ASN A 244 -7.67 18.39 -22.93
CA ASN A 244 -7.58 16.93 -23.01
C ASN A 244 -6.22 16.47 -23.57
N GLN A 245 -5.71 17.13 -24.62
CA GLN A 245 -4.37 16.87 -25.15
C GLN A 245 -3.31 17.12 -24.10
N SER A 246 -3.40 18.24 -23.39
CA SER A 246 -2.49 18.56 -22.28
C SER A 246 -2.50 17.50 -21.18
N HIS A 247 -3.66 16.94 -20.85
CA HIS A 247 -3.79 15.84 -19.88
C HIS A 247 -3.17 14.54 -20.41
N LEU A 248 -3.39 14.22 -21.69
CA LEU A 248 -2.76 13.08 -22.36
C LEU A 248 -1.21 13.19 -22.30
N ASP A 249 -0.65 14.36 -22.61
CA ASP A 249 0.80 14.58 -22.59
C ASP A 249 1.40 14.33 -21.18
N ALA A 250 0.65 14.72 -20.13
CA ALA A 250 1.07 14.44 -18.76
C ALA A 250 1.05 12.92 -18.42
N HIS A 251 0.04 12.20 -18.91
CA HIS A 251 -0.01 10.74 -18.77
C HIS A 251 1.12 10.05 -19.54
N LEU A 252 1.42 10.47 -20.77
CA LEU A 252 2.53 9.90 -21.54
C LEU A 252 3.88 10.10 -20.85
N LYS A 253 4.09 11.26 -20.18
CA LYS A 253 5.28 11.45 -19.33
C LYS A 253 5.33 10.44 -18.17
N SER A 254 4.18 10.18 -17.53
CA SER A 254 4.10 9.17 -16.48
C SER A 254 4.46 7.78 -17.00
N VAL A 255 3.91 7.39 -18.16
CA VAL A 255 4.23 6.11 -18.82
C VAL A 255 5.73 5.99 -19.09
N THR A 256 6.38 7.06 -19.56
CA THR A 256 7.84 7.06 -19.80
C THR A 256 8.63 6.82 -18.52
N VAL A 257 8.22 7.43 -17.39
CA VAL A 257 8.87 7.21 -16.09
C VAL A 257 8.76 5.76 -15.64
N TYR A 258 7.59 5.14 -15.81
CA TYR A 258 7.39 3.71 -15.50
C TYR A 258 8.16 2.79 -16.45
N ALA A 259 8.16 3.10 -17.75
CA ALA A 259 8.85 2.31 -18.77
C ALA A 259 10.38 2.29 -18.58
N LEU A 260 10.95 3.32 -17.95
CA LEU A 260 12.37 3.35 -17.60
C LEU A 260 12.67 2.64 -16.28
N TYR A 261 11.73 2.69 -15.32
CA TYR A 261 11.94 2.16 -13.99
C TYR A 261 11.92 0.63 -13.94
N PHE A 262 10.91 -0.01 -14.56
CA PHE A 262 10.77 -1.46 -14.48
C PHE A 262 11.98 -2.22 -15.07
N PRO A 263 12.47 -1.91 -16.28
CA PRO A 263 13.68 -2.56 -16.77
C PRO A 263 14.92 -2.28 -15.92
N ALA A 264 15.02 -1.09 -15.32
CA ALA A 264 16.17 -0.74 -14.48
C ALA A 264 16.21 -1.53 -13.15
N ILE A 265 15.09 -2.12 -12.72
CA ILE A 265 15.04 -3.00 -11.54
C ILE A 265 15.21 -4.48 -11.92
N GLU A 266 14.83 -4.87 -13.14
CA GLU A 266 14.94 -6.26 -13.61
C GLU A 266 16.36 -6.66 -14.03
N ILE A 267 17.25 -5.69 -14.27
CA ILE A 267 18.66 -5.93 -14.56
C ILE A 267 19.43 -6.24 -13.27
#